data_4d836e0385ea693c819f6bba5e71f398
#
_entry.id   4d836e0385ea693c819f6bba5e71f398
#
_cell.length_a   1.000
_cell.length_b   1.000
_cell.length_c   1.000
_cell.angle_alpha   90.00
_cell.angle_beta   90.00
_cell.angle_gamma   90.00
#
_symmetry.space_group_name_H-M   'P 1'
#
loop_
_entity.id
_entity.type
_entity.pdbx_description
1 polymer ?
#
loop_
_entity_poly.entity_id
_entity_poly.type
_entity_poly.pdbx_seq_one_letter_code
_entity_poly.pdbx_strand_id
1 'polypeptide(L)'
;VQMQTEVLDHLKKEAPELSFPNIVNANNGKSIIFINGFAIRLLTYLEGDLLTNIRRTPELYCDVGRFLGQFSQAMRSYSAPPNSDGSDKLWKLDEVLACKEYLPEVIDEDARDRIARLFDVYEKDIAPKLPSLRKAVIHGDANEQNFLINPDDPKKITGLIDVGEMQFGCQINDLAITLAYGLLGESDIKMASKAIISGYEKEFPIEDKERRILYYLMAMRLVTNIIMTSLAAKQQPDNEYILISQGPARALLKKLEQENYIQL
;
A
#
# COMPACT_ATOMS: atom_id res chain seq x y z
N VAL A 1 12.27 -1.19 12.64
CA VAL A 1 12.36 -2.63 12.98
C VAL A 1 11.63 -2.97 14.26
N GLN A 2 11.80 -2.20 15.39
CA GLN A 2 11.18 -2.55 16.67
C GLN A 2 9.65 -2.48 16.59
N MET A 3 9.07 -1.36 16.13
CA MET A 3 7.61 -1.23 15.96
C MET A 3 7.04 -2.37 15.10
N GLN A 4 7.67 -2.70 13.98
CA GLN A 4 7.25 -3.81 13.11
C GLN A 4 7.25 -5.15 13.86
N THR A 5 8.23 -5.38 14.75
CA THR A 5 8.29 -6.58 15.59
C THR A 5 7.11 -6.63 16.57
N GLU A 6 6.84 -5.53 17.24
CA GLU A 6 5.71 -5.40 18.18
C GLU A 6 4.35 -5.54 17.48
N VAL A 7 4.22 -5.01 16.25
CA VAL A 7 3.01 -5.17 15.42
C VAL A 7 2.78 -6.62 15.04
N LEU A 8 3.82 -7.37 14.65
CA LEU A 8 3.67 -8.80 14.35
C LEU A 8 3.22 -9.60 15.58
N ASP A 9 3.76 -9.30 16.76
CA ASP A 9 3.32 -9.92 18.02
C ASP A 9 1.89 -9.52 18.39
N HIS A 10 1.50 -8.28 18.10
CA HIS A 10 0.13 -7.80 18.30
C HIS A 10 -0.85 -8.53 17.37
N LEU A 11 -0.57 -8.59 16.08
CA LEU A 11 -1.41 -9.28 15.09
C LEU A 11 -1.59 -10.76 15.42
N LYS A 12 -0.55 -11.43 15.89
CA LYS A 12 -0.63 -12.83 16.32
C LYS A 12 -1.64 -13.06 17.45
N LYS A 13 -1.88 -12.04 18.29
CA LYS A 13 -2.81 -12.12 19.43
C LYS A 13 -4.22 -11.67 19.04
N GLU A 14 -4.32 -10.55 18.33
CA GLU A 14 -5.60 -9.87 18.06
C GLU A 14 -6.30 -10.37 16.79
N ALA A 15 -5.54 -10.93 15.84
CA ALA A 15 -6.05 -11.44 14.57
C ALA A 15 -5.30 -12.73 14.14
N PRO A 16 -5.39 -13.80 14.95
CA PRO A 16 -4.66 -15.06 14.69
C PRO A 16 -5.07 -15.74 13.38
N GLU A 17 -6.21 -15.38 12.80
CA GLU A 17 -6.67 -15.84 11.48
C GLU A 17 -5.92 -15.21 10.31
N LEU A 18 -5.24 -14.07 10.53
CA LEU A 18 -4.41 -13.43 9.52
C LEU A 18 -2.99 -13.96 9.59
N SER A 19 -2.48 -14.45 8.47
CA SER A 19 -1.10 -14.92 8.42
C SER A 19 -0.15 -13.78 8.05
N PHE A 20 0.76 -13.49 8.98
CA PHE A 20 1.93 -12.64 8.82
C PHE A 20 3.19 -13.43 9.18
N PRO A 21 4.37 -13.02 8.69
CA PRO A 21 5.62 -13.63 9.12
C PRO A 21 5.75 -13.56 10.65
N ASN A 22 6.11 -14.68 11.29
CA ASN A 22 6.35 -14.73 12.72
C ASN A 22 7.80 -14.39 13.04
N ILE A 23 8.02 -13.81 14.21
CA ILE A 23 9.36 -13.53 14.72
C ILE A 23 10.04 -14.83 15.17
N VAL A 24 11.24 -15.04 14.73
CA VAL A 24 12.13 -16.10 15.20
C VAL A 24 13.18 -15.51 16.12
N ASN A 25 13.10 -15.83 17.41
CA ASN A 25 14.04 -15.31 18.38
C ASN A 25 15.44 -15.92 18.18
N ALA A 26 16.46 -15.12 18.39
CA ALA A 26 17.86 -15.57 18.46
C ALA A 26 18.08 -16.50 19.68
N ASN A 27 19.20 -17.21 19.72
CA ASN A 27 19.53 -18.16 20.82
C ASN A 27 19.59 -17.50 22.21
N ASN A 28 19.76 -16.17 22.29
CA ASN A 28 19.71 -15.40 23.52
C ASN A 28 18.32 -14.89 23.89
N GLY A 29 17.26 -15.35 23.18
CA GLY A 29 15.87 -14.98 23.41
C GLY A 29 15.45 -13.62 22.82
N LYS A 30 16.35 -12.86 22.19
CA LYS A 30 16.03 -11.55 21.61
C LYS A 30 15.43 -11.69 20.22
N SER A 31 14.40 -10.90 19.94
CA SER A 31 13.75 -10.80 18.62
C SER A 31 14.54 -9.93 17.63
N ILE A 32 15.38 -9.03 18.13
CA ILE A 32 16.27 -8.17 17.34
C ILE A 32 17.66 -8.26 17.93
N ILE A 33 18.67 -8.47 17.07
CA ILE A 33 20.08 -8.42 17.42
C ILE A 33 20.77 -7.31 16.62
N PHE A 34 21.87 -6.80 17.15
CA PHE A 34 22.67 -5.78 16.46
C PHE A 34 24.04 -6.37 16.12
N ILE A 35 24.42 -6.28 14.84
CA ILE A 35 25.74 -6.68 14.34
C ILE A 35 26.31 -5.50 13.53
N ASN A 36 27.46 -5.00 13.93
CA ASN A 36 28.13 -3.85 13.29
C ASN A 36 27.22 -2.62 13.14
N GLY A 37 26.33 -2.38 14.11
CA GLY A 37 25.37 -1.26 14.09
C GLY A 37 24.10 -1.52 13.30
N PHE A 38 23.98 -2.64 12.59
CA PHE A 38 22.75 -3.02 11.86
C PHE A 38 21.82 -3.83 12.75
N ALA A 39 20.54 -3.47 12.74
CA ALA A 39 19.48 -4.24 13.38
C ALA A 39 19.10 -5.44 12.47
N ILE A 40 19.23 -6.64 13.01
CA ILE A 40 18.94 -7.89 12.31
C ILE A 40 17.74 -8.57 12.99
N ARG A 41 16.77 -8.99 12.20
CA ARG A 41 15.60 -9.74 12.60
C ARG A 41 15.41 -10.95 11.69
N LEU A 42 15.05 -12.08 12.26
CA LEU A 42 14.68 -13.28 11.51
C LEU A 42 13.16 -13.47 11.56
N LEU A 43 12.56 -13.70 10.41
CA LEU A 43 11.14 -13.95 10.24
C LEU A 43 10.94 -15.35 9.63
N THR A 44 9.80 -15.98 9.95
CA THR A 44 9.39 -17.20 9.26
C THR A 44 9.07 -16.90 7.80
N TYR A 45 9.30 -17.87 6.94
CA TYR A 45 8.80 -17.86 5.58
C TYR A 45 7.33 -18.27 5.57
N LEU A 46 6.50 -17.60 4.78
CA LEU A 46 5.12 -18.01 4.51
C LEU A 46 5.03 -18.63 3.13
N GLU A 47 4.41 -19.80 3.05
CA GLU A 47 4.13 -20.48 1.79
C GLU A 47 2.88 -19.90 1.11
N GLY A 48 2.87 -19.89 -0.22
CA GLY A 48 1.77 -19.41 -1.04
C GLY A 48 2.26 -18.84 -2.36
N ASP A 49 1.34 -18.67 -3.29
CA ASP A 49 1.58 -17.97 -4.55
C ASP A 49 1.35 -16.48 -4.39
N LEU A 50 2.14 -15.66 -5.09
CA LEU A 50 1.93 -14.21 -5.09
C LEU A 50 0.68 -13.84 -5.91
N LEU A 51 -0.12 -12.90 -5.42
CA LEU A 51 -1.32 -12.39 -6.10
C LEU A 51 -1.00 -11.92 -7.54
N THR A 52 0.18 -11.37 -7.77
CA THR A 52 0.62 -10.92 -9.10
C THR A 52 0.63 -12.04 -10.14
N ASN A 53 0.81 -13.31 -9.73
CA ASN A 53 0.93 -14.47 -10.62
C ASN A 53 -0.41 -15.16 -10.89
N ILE A 54 -1.50 -14.71 -10.25
CA ILE A 54 -2.80 -15.39 -10.29
C ILE A 54 -3.81 -14.58 -11.11
N ARG A 55 -4.67 -15.29 -11.85
CA ARG A 55 -5.80 -14.68 -12.53
C ARG A 55 -6.75 -14.05 -11.51
N ARG A 56 -6.92 -12.74 -11.59
CA ARG A 56 -7.76 -11.97 -10.68
C ARG A 56 -9.25 -12.17 -11.02
N THR A 57 -10.04 -12.52 -10.01
CA THR A 57 -11.50 -12.67 -10.12
C THR A 57 -12.19 -11.73 -9.14
N PRO A 58 -13.49 -11.42 -9.33
CA PRO A 58 -14.24 -10.59 -8.38
C PRO A 58 -14.22 -11.15 -6.95
N GLU A 59 -14.25 -12.48 -6.80
CA GLU A 59 -14.18 -13.15 -5.51
C GLU A 59 -12.82 -12.91 -4.84
N LEU A 60 -11.73 -13.06 -5.60
CA LEU A 60 -10.39 -12.83 -5.11
C LEU A 60 -10.17 -11.36 -4.72
N TYR A 61 -10.64 -10.42 -5.54
CA TYR A 61 -10.61 -8.99 -5.18
C TYR A 61 -11.39 -8.70 -3.89
N CYS A 62 -12.55 -9.32 -3.72
CA CYS A 62 -13.31 -9.18 -2.48
C CYS A 62 -12.54 -9.74 -1.27
N ASP A 63 -11.83 -10.86 -1.44
CA ASP A 63 -11.05 -11.45 -0.35
C ASP A 63 -9.78 -10.64 0.00
N VAL A 64 -9.14 -10.01 -1.01
CA VAL A 64 -8.06 -9.02 -0.78
C VAL A 64 -8.57 -7.89 0.12
N GLY A 65 -9.74 -7.32 -0.23
CA GLY A 65 -10.36 -6.27 0.58
C GLY A 65 -10.70 -6.76 1.99
N ARG A 66 -11.29 -7.95 2.12
CA ARG A 66 -11.62 -8.56 3.43
C ARG A 66 -10.37 -8.70 4.31
N PHE A 67 -9.30 -9.30 3.80
CA PHE A 67 -8.04 -9.48 4.54
C PHE A 67 -7.50 -8.13 5.04
N LEU A 68 -7.45 -7.14 4.17
CA LEU A 68 -6.97 -5.81 4.51
C LEU A 68 -7.88 -5.11 5.54
N GLY A 69 -9.21 -5.28 5.43
CA GLY A 69 -10.17 -4.77 6.41
C GLY A 69 -9.98 -5.38 7.80
N GLN A 70 -9.75 -6.69 7.88
CA GLN A 70 -9.44 -7.39 9.12
C GLN A 70 -8.12 -6.87 9.73
N PHE A 71 -7.08 -6.68 8.91
CA PHE A 71 -5.84 -6.06 9.35
C PHE A 71 -6.09 -4.65 9.93
N SER A 72 -6.82 -3.79 9.21
CA SER A 72 -7.15 -2.44 9.68
C SER A 72 -7.95 -2.45 10.99
N GLN A 73 -8.86 -3.40 11.16
CA GLN A 73 -9.63 -3.58 12.39
C GLN A 73 -8.73 -4.00 13.56
N ALA A 74 -7.82 -4.95 13.34
CA ALA A 74 -6.88 -5.40 14.37
C ALA A 74 -5.95 -4.27 14.83
N MET A 75 -5.51 -3.41 13.91
CA MET A 75 -4.60 -2.31 14.22
C MET A 75 -5.23 -1.17 15.03
N ARG A 76 -6.56 -1.15 15.22
CA ARG A 76 -7.23 -0.15 16.08
C ARG A 76 -6.82 -0.23 17.54
N SER A 77 -6.51 -1.42 18.02
CA SER A 77 -6.13 -1.66 19.42
C SER A 77 -4.62 -1.51 19.67
N TYR A 78 -3.81 -1.35 18.61
CA TYR A 78 -2.37 -1.15 18.74
C TYR A 78 -2.02 0.32 18.98
N SER A 79 -1.34 0.59 20.09
CA SER A 79 -0.82 1.92 20.40
C SER A 79 0.59 2.08 19.85
N ALA A 80 0.73 2.81 18.76
CA ALA A 80 2.04 3.07 18.16
C ALA A 80 2.95 3.88 19.10
N PRO A 81 4.23 3.51 19.25
CA PRO A 81 5.19 4.32 19.97
C PRO A 81 5.32 5.73 19.36
N PRO A 82 5.64 6.76 20.17
CA PRO A 82 6.02 8.07 19.62
C PRO A 82 7.16 7.91 18.60
N ASN A 83 7.11 8.65 17.51
CA ASN A 83 8.11 8.60 16.42
C ASN A 83 8.20 7.24 15.69
N SER A 84 7.08 6.55 15.54
CA SER A 84 6.95 5.34 14.72
C SER A 84 7.06 5.64 13.20
N ASP A 85 7.82 6.64 12.82
CA ASP A 85 8.10 7.02 11.45
C ASP A 85 9.16 6.09 10.88
N GLY A 86 8.75 5.05 10.20
CA GLY A 86 9.65 3.95 9.75
C GLY A 86 10.04 4.18 8.36
N SER A 87 9.75 4.45 7.33
CA SER A 87 10.18 4.30 5.95
C SER A 87 10.65 5.59 5.28
N ASP A 88 11.12 5.46 4.08
CA ASP A 88 11.43 6.57 3.20
C ASP A 88 10.19 7.48 3.04
N LYS A 89 10.35 8.76 3.44
CA LYS A 89 9.29 9.77 3.41
C LYS A 89 8.64 9.90 2.02
N LEU A 90 9.38 9.67 0.96
CA LEU A 90 8.90 9.78 -0.41
C LEU A 90 7.84 8.73 -0.78
N TRP A 91 7.80 7.59 -0.06
CA TRP A 91 6.79 6.56 -0.26
C TRP A 91 5.56 6.70 0.65
N LYS A 92 5.58 7.63 1.60
CA LYS A 92 4.47 7.88 2.51
C LYS A 92 3.36 8.68 1.83
N LEU A 93 2.17 8.12 1.74
CA LEU A 93 1.01 8.84 1.18
C LEU A 93 0.62 10.08 1.99
N ASP A 94 0.80 10.08 3.31
CA ASP A 94 0.53 11.24 4.15
C ASP A 94 1.50 12.42 3.85
N GLU A 95 2.68 12.12 3.29
CA GLU A 95 3.74 13.08 2.97
C GLU A 95 4.00 13.20 1.45
N VAL A 96 3.09 12.70 0.61
CA VAL A 96 3.27 12.57 -0.84
C VAL A 96 3.62 13.89 -1.56
N LEU A 97 3.29 15.04 -0.99
CA LEU A 97 3.69 16.34 -1.54
C LEU A 97 5.22 16.51 -1.61
N ALA A 98 5.99 15.76 -0.81
CA ALA A 98 7.45 15.75 -0.91
C ALA A 98 7.94 15.23 -2.28
N CYS A 99 7.15 14.40 -2.98
CA CYS A 99 7.50 13.93 -4.32
C CYS A 99 7.41 15.03 -5.39
N LYS A 100 6.76 16.17 -5.11
CA LYS A 100 6.52 17.26 -6.08
C LYS A 100 7.84 17.82 -6.64
N GLU A 101 8.91 17.84 -5.85
CA GLU A 101 10.23 18.30 -6.27
C GLU A 101 10.85 17.43 -7.37
N TYR A 102 10.46 16.15 -7.45
CA TYR A 102 10.96 15.18 -8.45
C TYR A 102 10.07 15.09 -9.70
N LEU A 103 9.00 15.86 -9.80
CA LEU A 103 8.11 15.88 -10.97
C LEU A 103 8.86 16.11 -12.29
N PRO A 104 9.93 16.95 -12.38
CA PRO A 104 10.70 17.12 -13.61
C PRO A 104 11.38 15.82 -14.14
N GLU A 105 11.53 14.80 -13.30
CA GLU A 105 12.10 13.51 -13.71
C GLU A 105 11.13 12.67 -14.55
N VAL A 106 9.84 13.03 -14.60
CA VAL A 106 8.84 12.38 -15.45
C VAL A 106 8.99 12.90 -16.88
N ILE A 107 9.51 12.06 -17.76
CA ILE A 107 9.84 12.45 -19.17
C ILE A 107 8.56 12.64 -20.00
N ASP A 108 7.53 11.81 -19.79
CA ASP A 108 6.26 11.88 -20.50
C ASP A 108 5.53 13.19 -20.14
N GLU A 109 5.40 14.10 -21.10
CA GLU A 109 4.82 15.43 -20.86
C GLU A 109 3.35 15.38 -20.47
N ASP A 110 2.54 14.52 -21.12
CA ASP A 110 1.13 14.37 -20.79
C ASP A 110 0.93 13.84 -19.35
N ALA A 111 1.77 12.89 -18.94
CA ALA A 111 1.75 12.37 -17.58
C ALA A 111 2.22 13.45 -16.59
N ARG A 112 3.28 14.18 -16.89
CA ARG A 112 3.81 15.25 -16.03
C ARG A 112 2.78 16.37 -15.81
N ASP A 113 2.10 16.81 -16.86
CA ASP A 113 1.08 17.87 -16.77
C ASP A 113 -0.13 17.40 -15.97
N ARG A 114 -0.57 16.13 -16.16
CA ARG A 114 -1.64 15.53 -15.37
C ARG A 114 -1.26 15.44 -13.90
N ILE A 115 -0.06 15.00 -13.59
CA ILE A 115 0.47 14.90 -12.23
C ILE A 115 0.56 16.28 -11.58
N ALA A 116 1.00 17.31 -12.32
CA ALA A 116 1.05 18.68 -11.82
C ALA A 116 -0.36 19.18 -11.38
N ARG A 117 -1.38 19.00 -12.23
CA ARG A 117 -2.76 19.35 -11.87
C ARG A 117 -3.27 18.54 -10.66
N LEU A 118 -2.92 17.27 -10.59
CA LEU A 118 -3.33 16.45 -9.44
C LEU A 118 -2.67 16.92 -8.14
N PHE A 119 -1.40 17.33 -8.17
CA PHE A 119 -0.76 17.93 -7.00
C PHE A 119 -1.48 19.19 -6.54
N ASP A 120 -1.89 20.06 -7.46
CA ASP A 120 -2.59 21.30 -7.11
C ASP A 120 -3.94 21.01 -6.45
N VAL A 121 -4.72 20.05 -6.99
CA VAL A 121 -6.00 19.61 -6.37
C VAL A 121 -5.74 18.96 -5.01
N TYR A 122 -4.73 18.09 -4.93
CA TYR A 122 -4.41 17.38 -3.70
C TYR A 122 -3.99 18.35 -2.57
N GLU A 123 -3.08 19.26 -2.86
CA GLU A 123 -2.58 20.26 -1.91
C GLU A 123 -3.71 21.13 -1.37
N LYS A 124 -4.61 21.59 -2.25
CA LYS A 124 -5.70 22.48 -1.92
C LYS A 124 -6.88 21.78 -1.22
N ASP A 125 -7.31 20.62 -1.75
CA ASP A 125 -8.61 20.05 -1.42
C ASP A 125 -8.55 18.73 -0.64
N ILE A 126 -7.40 18.02 -0.65
CA ILE A 126 -7.26 16.69 -0.05
C ILE A 126 -6.37 16.71 1.20
N ALA A 127 -5.14 17.23 1.08
CA ALA A 127 -4.17 17.24 2.16
C ALA A 127 -4.71 17.89 3.46
N PRO A 128 -5.49 18.99 3.42
CA PRO A 128 -6.07 19.58 4.63
C PRO A 128 -7.06 18.68 5.38
N LYS A 129 -7.57 17.61 4.73
CA LYS A 129 -8.50 16.65 5.34
C LYS A 129 -7.81 15.52 6.10
N LEU A 130 -6.54 15.19 5.74
CA LEU A 130 -5.80 14.07 6.32
C LEU A 130 -5.69 14.10 7.86
N PRO A 131 -5.48 15.24 8.52
CA PRO A 131 -5.41 15.29 9.97
C PRO A 131 -6.68 14.80 10.68
N SER A 132 -7.84 14.85 10.02
CA SER A 132 -9.13 14.44 10.57
C SER A 132 -9.45 12.95 10.38
N LEU A 133 -8.64 12.22 9.59
CA LEU A 133 -8.86 10.81 9.31
C LEU A 133 -8.39 9.92 10.46
N ARG A 134 -8.92 8.69 10.49
CA ARG A 134 -8.47 7.66 11.43
C ARG A 134 -7.03 7.27 11.14
N LYS A 135 -6.23 7.20 12.21
CA LYS A 135 -4.81 6.85 12.11
C LYS A 135 -4.51 5.61 12.97
N ALA A 136 -3.65 4.75 12.43
CA ALA A 136 -3.06 3.60 13.12
C ALA A 136 -1.76 3.21 12.41
N VAL A 137 -1.12 2.14 12.85
CA VAL A 137 -0.07 1.54 12.03
C VAL A 137 -0.72 0.87 10.83
N ILE A 138 -0.20 1.18 9.66
CA ILE A 138 -0.58 0.62 8.36
C ILE A 138 0.55 -0.25 7.82
N HIS A 139 0.25 -1.13 6.88
CA HIS A 139 1.27 -1.94 6.18
C HIS A 139 2.19 -1.06 5.33
N GLY A 140 1.62 -0.04 4.68
CA GLY A 140 2.34 0.95 3.89
C GLY A 140 2.71 0.49 2.47
N ASP A 141 2.67 -0.83 2.21
CA ASP A 141 2.96 -1.40 0.89
C ASP A 141 2.14 -2.66 0.59
N ALA A 142 0.83 -2.62 0.87
CA ALA A 142 -0.10 -3.72 0.61
C ALA A 142 -0.43 -3.82 -0.90
N ASN A 143 0.56 -4.21 -1.70
CA ASN A 143 0.49 -4.38 -3.14
C ASN A 143 0.34 -5.88 -3.55
N GLU A 144 0.15 -6.16 -4.84
CA GLU A 144 -0.09 -7.50 -5.38
C GLU A 144 1.13 -8.45 -5.28
N GLN A 145 2.31 -7.93 -4.99
CA GLN A 145 3.52 -8.75 -4.78
C GLN A 145 3.70 -9.17 -3.32
N ASN A 146 2.90 -8.60 -2.41
CA ASN A 146 3.00 -8.86 -0.98
C ASN A 146 1.83 -9.71 -0.45
N PHE A 147 0.72 -9.86 -1.21
CA PHE A 147 -0.34 -10.79 -0.86
C PHE A 147 -0.02 -12.21 -1.31
N LEU A 148 -0.19 -13.16 -0.40
CA LEU A 148 -0.08 -14.60 -0.65
C LEU A 148 -1.46 -15.23 -0.81
N ILE A 149 -1.54 -16.19 -1.71
CA ILE A 149 -2.77 -16.91 -2.07
C ILE A 149 -2.56 -18.40 -1.82
N ASN A 150 -3.62 -19.06 -1.39
CA ASN A 150 -3.63 -20.51 -1.29
C ASN A 150 -3.59 -21.16 -2.70
N PRO A 151 -2.55 -21.95 -3.04
CA PRO A 151 -2.50 -22.62 -4.33
C PRO A 151 -3.69 -23.56 -4.59
N ASP A 152 -4.24 -24.15 -3.51
CA ASP A 152 -5.37 -25.08 -3.58
C ASP A 152 -6.74 -24.38 -3.63
N ASP A 153 -6.80 -23.11 -3.20
CA ASP A 153 -8.00 -22.26 -3.27
C ASP A 153 -7.62 -20.84 -3.72
N PRO A 154 -7.46 -20.60 -5.03
CA PRO A 154 -6.97 -19.34 -5.56
C PRO A 154 -7.94 -18.15 -5.41
N LYS A 155 -8.97 -18.31 -4.60
CA LYS A 155 -9.94 -17.26 -4.24
C LYS A 155 -9.66 -16.66 -2.86
N LYS A 156 -8.67 -17.20 -2.13
CA LYS A 156 -8.39 -16.82 -0.75
C LYS A 156 -6.99 -16.29 -0.56
N ILE A 157 -6.92 -15.14 0.07
CA ILE A 157 -5.67 -14.59 0.60
C ILE A 157 -5.31 -15.36 1.87
N THR A 158 -4.09 -15.90 1.86
CA THR A 158 -3.56 -16.65 3.01
C THR A 158 -2.58 -15.85 3.84
N GLY A 159 -2.00 -14.76 3.31
CA GLY A 159 -1.05 -13.98 4.08
C GLY A 159 -0.66 -12.66 3.41
N LEU A 160 0.02 -11.83 4.19
CA LEU A 160 0.62 -10.58 3.74
C LEU A 160 2.05 -10.51 4.28
N ILE A 161 3.01 -10.31 3.36
CA ILE A 161 4.45 -10.30 3.63
C ILE A 161 5.03 -8.89 3.42
N ASP A 162 6.33 -8.77 3.64
CA ASP A 162 7.09 -7.53 3.51
C ASP A 162 6.60 -6.39 4.43
N VAL A 163 6.74 -6.63 5.71
CA VAL A 163 6.36 -5.69 6.78
C VAL A 163 7.37 -4.54 6.96
N GLY A 164 8.29 -4.38 6.03
CA GLY A 164 9.38 -3.37 6.09
C GLY A 164 8.87 -1.94 6.09
N GLU A 165 7.79 -1.67 5.36
CA GLU A 165 7.22 -0.35 5.17
C GLU A 165 6.12 0.03 6.19
N MET A 166 5.88 -0.82 7.19
CA MET A 166 4.90 -0.51 8.24
C MET A 166 5.21 0.82 8.92
N GLN A 167 4.20 1.69 9.00
CA GLN A 167 4.31 3.04 9.52
C GLN A 167 3.01 3.51 10.16
N PHE A 168 3.08 4.54 11.01
CA PHE A 168 1.89 5.21 11.53
C PHE A 168 1.37 6.21 10.49
N GLY A 169 0.10 6.10 10.10
CA GLY A 169 -0.50 6.93 9.05
C GLY A 169 -2.02 6.79 8.98
N CYS A 170 -2.64 7.43 7.99
CA CYS A 170 -4.07 7.30 7.75
C CYS A 170 -4.41 5.85 7.36
N GLN A 171 -5.33 5.19 8.10
CA GLN A 171 -5.66 3.77 7.85
C GLN A 171 -6.18 3.51 6.44
N ILE A 172 -6.88 4.46 5.85
CA ILE A 172 -7.41 4.36 4.48
C ILE A 172 -6.31 4.26 3.41
N ASN A 173 -5.07 4.65 3.73
CA ASN A 173 -3.96 4.60 2.78
C ASN A 173 -3.63 3.18 2.32
N ASP A 174 -3.74 2.18 3.19
CA ASP A 174 -3.53 0.79 2.77
C ASP A 174 -4.53 0.35 1.70
N LEU A 175 -5.81 0.72 1.87
CA LEU A 175 -6.81 0.45 0.84
C LEU A 175 -6.51 1.22 -0.46
N ALA A 176 -6.05 2.47 -0.37
CA ALA A 176 -5.67 3.27 -1.54
C ALA A 176 -4.46 2.64 -2.27
N ILE A 177 -3.45 2.14 -1.54
CA ILE A 177 -2.28 1.44 -2.08
C ILE A 177 -2.72 0.14 -2.76
N THR A 178 -3.54 -0.67 -2.08
CA THR A 178 -4.07 -1.92 -2.64
C THR A 178 -4.88 -1.69 -3.93
N LEU A 179 -5.71 -0.63 -3.97
CA LEU A 179 -6.42 -0.24 -5.19
C LEU A 179 -5.45 0.20 -6.29
N ALA A 180 -4.45 1.02 -5.97
CA ALA A 180 -3.51 1.53 -6.96
C ALA A 180 -2.79 0.39 -7.70
N TYR A 181 -2.28 -0.59 -7.00
CA TYR A 181 -1.56 -1.71 -7.59
C TYR A 181 -2.50 -2.83 -8.07
N GLY A 182 -3.53 -3.16 -7.31
CA GLY A 182 -4.50 -4.18 -7.67
C GLY A 182 -5.26 -3.90 -8.96
N LEU A 183 -5.36 -2.64 -9.39
CA LEU A 183 -6.05 -2.23 -10.61
C LEU A 183 -5.09 -1.99 -11.80
N LEU A 184 -3.78 -2.16 -11.63
CA LEU A 184 -2.84 -2.05 -12.76
C LEU A 184 -3.16 -3.08 -13.84
N GLY A 185 -3.35 -2.61 -15.07
CA GLY A 185 -3.69 -3.46 -16.21
C GLY A 185 -5.11 -4.03 -16.21
N GLU A 186 -5.94 -3.67 -15.22
CA GLU A 186 -7.33 -4.16 -15.16
C GLU A 186 -8.22 -3.44 -16.18
N SER A 187 -8.98 -4.23 -16.93
CA SER A 187 -9.89 -3.72 -17.94
C SER A 187 -11.16 -3.12 -17.34
N ASP A 188 -11.74 -3.79 -16.33
CA ASP A 188 -12.92 -3.35 -15.59
C ASP A 188 -12.56 -2.86 -14.19
N ILE A 189 -12.01 -1.65 -14.11
CA ILE A 189 -11.61 -1.04 -12.83
C ILE A 189 -12.81 -0.81 -11.90
N LYS A 190 -14.02 -0.63 -12.47
CA LYS A 190 -15.24 -0.42 -11.68
C LYS A 190 -15.64 -1.69 -10.92
N MET A 191 -15.64 -2.82 -11.60
CA MET A 191 -15.92 -4.13 -10.97
C MET A 191 -14.84 -4.44 -9.91
N ALA A 192 -13.56 -4.35 -10.27
CA ALA A 192 -12.46 -4.72 -9.41
C ALA A 192 -12.38 -3.81 -8.16
N SER A 193 -12.45 -2.48 -8.33
CA SER A 193 -12.45 -1.54 -7.19
C SER A 193 -13.64 -1.76 -6.26
N LYS A 194 -14.85 -1.96 -6.84
CA LYS A 194 -16.05 -2.26 -6.05
C LYS A 194 -15.90 -3.54 -5.24
N ALA A 195 -15.31 -4.58 -5.82
CA ALA A 195 -15.09 -5.86 -5.13
C ALA A 195 -14.10 -5.70 -3.95
N ILE A 196 -12.96 -5.05 -4.15
CA ILE A 196 -11.98 -4.76 -3.09
C ILE A 196 -12.62 -3.93 -1.98
N ILE A 197 -13.25 -2.80 -2.32
CA ILE A 197 -13.90 -1.91 -1.35
C ILE A 197 -15.00 -2.65 -0.57
N SER A 198 -15.84 -3.43 -1.26
CA SER A 198 -16.91 -4.19 -0.60
C SER A 198 -16.38 -5.24 0.37
N GLY A 199 -15.27 -5.89 0.05
CA GLY A 199 -14.59 -6.82 0.95
C GLY A 199 -14.07 -6.11 2.19
N TYR A 200 -13.38 -4.99 2.01
CA TYR A 200 -12.84 -4.17 3.09
C TYR A 200 -13.92 -3.66 4.04
N GLU A 201 -15.02 -3.11 3.51
CA GLU A 201 -16.10 -2.52 4.30
C GLU A 201 -16.88 -3.52 5.16
N LYS A 202 -16.87 -4.80 4.81
CA LYS A 202 -17.48 -5.85 5.63
C LYS A 202 -16.78 -5.99 6.98
N GLU A 203 -15.47 -5.76 7.02
CA GLU A 203 -14.63 -5.92 8.19
C GLU A 203 -14.32 -4.58 8.87
N PHE A 204 -14.13 -3.53 8.08
CA PHE A 204 -13.76 -2.19 8.54
C PHE A 204 -14.52 -1.11 7.75
N PRO A 205 -15.63 -0.59 8.28
CA PRO A 205 -16.45 0.40 7.58
C PRO A 205 -15.67 1.67 7.23
N ILE A 206 -15.76 2.09 5.98
CA ILE A 206 -15.13 3.33 5.48
C ILE A 206 -16.01 4.52 5.88
N GLU A 207 -15.43 5.51 6.56
CA GLU A 207 -16.14 6.75 6.90
C GLU A 207 -16.37 7.63 5.66
N ASP A 208 -17.44 8.44 5.66
CA ASP A 208 -17.77 9.30 4.50
C ASP A 208 -16.62 10.22 4.09
N LYS A 209 -15.88 10.76 5.07
CA LYS A 209 -14.72 11.62 4.81
C LYS A 209 -13.55 10.88 4.14
N GLU A 210 -13.37 9.59 4.45
CA GLU A 210 -12.37 8.72 3.84
C GLU A 210 -12.80 8.32 2.42
N ARG A 211 -14.08 7.97 2.24
CA ARG A 211 -14.65 7.59 0.95
C ARG A 211 -14.51 8.69 -0.10
N ARG A 212 -14.74 9.96 0.30
CA ARG A 212 -14.67 11.11 -0.62
C ARG A 212 -13.28 11.35 -1.20
N ILE A 213 -12.22 10.88 -0.53
CA ILE A 213 -10.83 11.13 -0.94
C ILE A 213 -10.09 9.87 -1.38
N LEU A 214 -10.70 8.70 -1.26
CA LEU A 214 -10.04 7.41 -1.50
C LEU A 214 -9.38 7.32 -2.88
N TYR A 215 -10.09 7.73 -3.94
CA TYR A 215 -9.56 7.68 -5.29
C TYR A 215 -8.45 8.73 -5.53
N TYR A 216 -8.47 9.85 -4.82
CA TYR A 216 -7.34 10.80 -4.84
C TYR A 216 -6.10 10.22 -4.16
N LEU A 217 -6.26 9.53 -3.03
CA LEU A 217 -5.15 8.83 -2.36
C LEU A 217 -4.58 7.72 -3.25
N MET A 218 -5.45 6.95 -3.90
CA MET A 218 -5.05 5.96 -4.91
C MET A 218 -4.27 6.61 -6.06
N ALA A 219 -4.77 7.71 -6.62
CA ALA A 219 -4.09 8.45 -7.68
C ALA A 219 -2.73 8.96 -7.23
N MET A 220 -2.60 9.45 -5.99
CA MET A 220 -1.31 9.90 -5.45
C MET A 220 -0.32 8.75 -5.24
N ARG A 221 -0.77 7.52 -4.93
CA ARG A 221 0.12 6.35 -4.92
C ARG A 221 0.65 6.02 -6.32
N LEU A 222 -0.19 6.14 -7.36
CA LEU A 222 0.25 6.01 -8.75
C LEU A 222 1.25 7.11 -9.13
N VAL A 223 1.02 8.35 -8.69
CA VAL A 223 1.96 9.46 -8.88
C VAL A 223 3.30 9.17 -8.22
N THR A 224 3.29 8.72 -6.96
CA THR A 224 4.53 8.33 -6.26
C THR A 224 5.27 7.26 -7.05
N ASN A 225 4.57 6.21 -7.51
CA ASN A 225 5.18 5.15 -8.34
C ASN A 225 5.81 5.71 -9.61
N ILE A 226 5.10 6.56 -10.37
CA ILE A 226 5.60 7.13 -11.63
C ILE A 226 6.84 8.00 -11.38
N ILE A 227 6.82 8.87 -10.37
CA ILE A 227 7.93 9.76 -10.06
C ILE A 227 9.15 8.98 -9.55
N MET A 228 8.95 8.09 -8.57
CA MET A 228 10.04 7.35 -7.96
C MET A 228 10.70 6.35 -8.92
N THR A 229 9.90 5.71 -9.79
CA THR A 229 10.47 4.85 -10.84
C THR A 229 11.21 5.65 -11.91
N SER A 230 10.76 6.88 -12.23
CA SER A 230 11.51 7.77 -13.14
C SER A 230 12.85 8.17 -12.55
N LEU A 231 12.88 8.52 -11.26
CA LEU A 231 14.12 8.87 -10.55
C LEU A 231 15.07 7.66 -10.46
N ALA A 232 14.55 6.48 -10.12
CA ALA A 232 15.35 5.26 -10.02
C ALA A 232 15.91 4.82 -11.39
N ALA A 233 15.13 4.94 -12.48
CA ALA A 233 15.59 4.61 -13.84
C ALA A 233 16.74 5.53 -14.30
N LYS A 234 16.73 6.80 -13.88
CA LYS A 234 17.85 7.72 -14.15
C LYS A 234 19.15 7.28 -13.44
N GLN A 235 19.02 6.70 -12.24
CA GLN A 235 20.17 6.19 -11.47
C GLN A 235 20.63 4.81 -11.93
N GLN A 236 19.73 4.00 -12.50
CA GLN A 236 19.97 2.62 -12.93
C GLN A 236 19.39 2.42 -14.34
N PRO A 237 19.99 3.03 -15.39
CA PRO A 237 19.43 3.06 -16.75
C PRO A 237 19.33 1.67 -17.40
N ASP A 238 20.15 0.71 -16.97
CA ASP A 238 20.17 -0.66 -17.51
C ASP A 238 19.15 -1.60 -16.82
N ASN A 239 18.42 -1.11 -15.81
CA ASN A 239 17.46 -1.91 -15.05
C ASN A 239 16.02 -1.67 -15.55
N GLU A 240 15.63 -2.41 -16.59
CA GLU A 240 14.28 -2.31 -17.19
C GLU A 240 13.15 -2.68 -16.22
N TYR A 241 13.44 -3.49 -15.19
CA TYR A 241 12.45 -3.90 -14.19
C TYR A 241 11.80 -2.71 -13.46
N ILE A 242 12.56 -1.64 -13.26
CA ILE A 242 12.09 -0.42 -12.57
C ILE A 242 10.87 0.20 -13.26
N LEU A 243 10.81 0.11 -14.60
CA LEU A 243 9.77 0.76 -15.41
C LEU A 243 8.55 -0.12 -15.70
N ILE A 244 8.54 -1.39 -15.28
CA ILE A 244 7.45 -2.33 -15.60
C ILE A 244 6.07 -1.80 -15.15
N SER A 245 5.98 -1.24 -13.97
CA SER A 245 4.72 -0.71 -13.42
C SER A 245 4.34 0.68 -13.96
N GLN A 246 5.30 1.43 -14.54
CA GLN A 246 5.10 2.84 -14.89
C GLN A 246 4.08 3.05 -16.01
N GLY A 247 4.14 2.23 -17.09
CA GLY A 247 3.19 2.29 -18.20
C GLY A 247 1.75 2.03 -17.72
N PRO A 248 1.48 0.90 -17.05
CA PRO A 248 0.19 0.62 -16.44
C PRO A 248 -0.28 1.69 -15.44
N ALA A 249 0.61 2.25 -14.61
CA ALA A 249 0.26 3.32 -13.68
C ALA A 249 -0.19 4.60 -14.38
N ARG A 250 0.49 5.04 -15.44
CA ARG A 250 0.08 6.18 -16.26
C ARG A 250 -1.28 5.95 -16.94
N ALA A 251 -1.49 4.75 -17.50
CA ALA A 251 -2.75 4.38 -18.12
C ALA A 251 -3.91 4.40 -17.11
N LEU A 252 -3.70 3.85 -15.91
CA LEU A 252 -4.71 3.85 -14.86
C LEU A 252 -5.00 5.27 -14.36
N LEU A 253 -3.99 6.10 -14.13
CA LEU A 253 -4.17 7.49 -13.71
C LEU A 253 -5.01 8.28 -14.74
N LYS A 254 -4.74 8.11 -16.03
CA LYS A 254 -5.53 8.71 -17.11
C LYS A 254 -6.98 8.21 -17.09
N LYS A 255 -7.19 6.92 -16.87
CA LYS A 255 -8.53 6.31 -16.82
C LYS A 255 -9.34 6.81 -15.63
N LEU A 256 -8.72 7.02 -14.46
CA LEU A 256 -9.39 7.59 -13.28
C LEU A 256 -9.97 8.99 -13.56
N GLU A 257 -9.24 9.82 -14.31
CA GLU A 257 -9.72 11.14 -14.73
C GLU A 257 -10.85 11.00 -15.77
N GLN A 258 -10.66 10.20 -16.82
CA GLN A 258 -11.63 10.03 -17.90
C GLN A 258 -12.98 9.44 -17.44
N GLU A 259 -12.96 8.56 -16.46
CA GLU A 259 -14.16 7.94 -15.89
C GLU A 259 -14.71 8.69 -14.67
N ASN A 260 -14.22 9.91 -14.42
CA ASN A 260 -14.68 10.80 -13.33
C ASN A 260 -14.52 10.24 -11.91
N TYR A 261 -13.53 9.36 -11.66
CA TYR A 261 -13.18 8.97 -10.29
C TYR A 261 -12.45 10.10 -9.55
N ILE A 262 -11.68 10.92 -10.29
CA ILE A 262 -11.03 12.15 -9.82
C ILE A 262 -11.33 13.29 -10.79
N GLN A 263 -11.28 14.53 -10.28
CA GLN A 263 -11.44 15.76 -11.07
C GLN A 263 -10.17 16.59 -10.96
N LEU A 264 -9.56 16.94 -12.09
CA LEU A 264 -8.30 17.69 -12.20
C LEU A 264 -8.53 19.08 -12.82
#